data_608d363c103d1935a68185e27f7936b8
#
_entry.id   608d363c103d1935a68185e27f7936b8
#
_cell.length_a   1.000
_cell.length_b   1.000
_cell.length_c   1.000
_cell.angle_alpha   90.00
_cell.angle_beta   90.00
_cell.angle_gamma   90.00
#
_symmetry.space_group_name_H-M   'P 1'
#
loop_
_entity.id
_entity.type
_entity.pdbx_description
1 polymer ?
#
loop_
_entity_poly.entity_id
_entity_poly.type
_entity_poly.pdbx_seq_one_letter_code
_entity_poly.pdbx_strand_id
1 'polypeptide(L)'
;MRPLLDKADAEDITVTHVLLTHHHHDHVAELAAVLDRFPDAEVLIHPDERELVDGVTGDLEPGDELEIGGIGVRALHTPGHTRGMLSLVVDGTDVFTGDTLFKNSVGGVRAPGHTTYADLRHSIMDVLLALPPETTIRPGHTDPTTVADELEGNAFVRVWRGLDDEGAEPCTAMGEPATLILLGDDYDGGHKAWVRWPDGADDIVPGSQVQRG
;
A
#
# COMPACT_ATOMS: atom_id res chain seq x y z
N MET A 1 -18.78 0.31 3.14
CA MET A 1 -18.92 -0.52 4.37
C MET A 1 -20.27 -1.21 4.49
N ARG A 2 -21.44 -0.52 4.30
CA ARG A 2 -22.76 -1.17 4.42
C ARG A 2 -22.88 -2.56 3.78
N PRO A 3 -22.44 -2.79 2.52
CA PRO A 3 -22.56 -4.12 1.92
C PRO A 3 -21.84 -5.24 2.68
N LEU A 4 -20.73 -4.94 3.36
CA LEU A 4 -20.01 -5.93 4.17
C LEU A 4 -20.74 -6.22 5.49
N LEU A 5 -21.29 -5.19 6.15
CA LEU A 5 -22.09 -5.35 7.36
C LEU A 5 -23.39 -6.09 7.06
N ASP A 6 -24.08 -5.72 5.95
CA ASP A 6 -25.30 -6.41 5.50
C ASP A 6 -25.03 -7.89 5.19
N LYS A 7 -23.85 -8.21 4.61
CA LYS A 7 -23.43 -9.59 4.37
C LYS A 7 -23.15 -10.33 5.68
N ALA A 8 -22.45 -9.71 6.62
CA ALA A 8 -22.18 -10.31 7.93
C ALA A 8 -23.50 -10.64 8.65
N ASP A 9 -24.48 -9.74 8.61
CA ASP A 9 -25.81 -9.97 9.18
C ASP A 9 -26.56 -11.10 8.47
N ALA A 10 -26.52 -11.14 7.13
CA ALA A 10 -27.23 -12.15 6.34
C ALA A 10 -26.67 -13.56 6.49
N GLU A 11 -25.35 -13.68 6.76
CA GLU A 11 -24.63 -14.95 6.89
C GLU A 11 -24.34 -15.32 8.35
N ASP A 12 -24.84 -14.54 9.32
CA ASP A 12 -24.59 -14.72 10.77
C ASP A 12 -23.09 -14.75 11.13
N ILE A 13 -22.33 -13.87 10.46
CA ILE A 13 -20.88 -13.75 10.69
C ILE A 13 -20.63 -12.77 11.84
N THR A 14 -19.79 -13.19 12.79
CA THR A 14 -19.26 -12.30 13.83
C THR A 14 -17.86 -11.81 13.44
N VAL A 15 -17.69 -10.49 13.33
CA VAL A 15 -16.37 -9.88 13.14
C VAL A 15 -15.68 -9.81 14.50
N THR A 16 -14.58 -10.53 14.62
CA THR A 16 -13.79 -10.58 15.86
C THR A 16 -12.53 -9.73 15.81
N HIS A 17 -12.03 -9.43 14.59
CA HIS A 17 -10.82 -8.63 14.38
C HIS A 17 -10.99 -7.67 13.22
N VAL A 18 -10.40 -6.49 13.34
CA VAL A 18 -10.18 -5.50 12.30
C VAL A 18 -8.68 -5.28 12.20
N LEU A 19 -8.08 -5.64 11.09
CA LEU A 19 -6.65 -5.45 10.83
C LEU A 19 -6.47 -4.27 9.89
N LEU A 20 -5.76 -3.25 10.34
CA LEU A 20 -5.54 -2.02 9.58
C LEU A 20 -4.16 -2.03 8.95
N THR A 21 -4.08 -1.69 7.68
CA THR A 21 -2.81 -1.55 6.96
C THR A 21 -2.06 -0.28 7.36
N HIS A 22 -2.78 0.84 7.54
CA HIS A 22 -2.25 2.14 7.93
C HIS A 22 -3.37 3.12 8.34
N HIS A 23 -3.00 4.33 8.79
CA HIS A 23 -3.90 5.31 9.44
C HIS A 23 -4.65 6.25 8.49
N HIS A 24 -4.44 6.24 7.18
CA HIS A 24 -5.07 7.22 6.30
C HIS A 24 -6.59 7.11 6.33
N HIS A 25 -7.25 8.27 6.24
CA HIS A 25 -8.68 8.41 6.50
C HIS A 25 -9.56 7.48 5.66
N ASP A 26 -9.25 7.30 4.40
CA ASP A 26 -10.00 6.44 3.47
C ASP A 26 -9.91 4.94 3.81
N HIS A 27 -8.90 4.55 4.61
CA HIS A 27 -8.75 3.18 5.13
C HIS A 27 -9.37 2.95 6.50
N VAL A 28 -9.66 4.03 7.25
CA VAL A 28 -10.19 3.95 8.63
C VAL A 28 -11.54 4.64 8.82
N ALA A 29 -12.04 5.37 7.82
CA ALA A 29 -13.27 6.18 7.92
C ALA A 29 -14.50 5.41 8.40
N GLU A 30 -14.60 4.13 8.10
CA GLU A 30 -15.74 3.28 8.42
C GLU A 30 -15.52 2.40 9.66
N LEU A 31 -14.39 2.56 10.35
CA LEU A 31 -14.05 1.75 11.54
C LEU A 31 -15.12 1.89 12.63
N ALA A 32 -15.59 3.11 12.89
CA ALA A 32 -16.64 3.36 13.88
C ALA A 32 -17.92 2.56 13.59
N ALA A 33 -18.33 2.47 12.31
CA ALA A 33 -19.52 1.70 11.93
C ALA A 33 -19.34 0.18 12.13
N VAL A 34 -18.11 -0.33 11.99
CA VAL A 34 -17.79 -1.73 12.31
C VAL A 34 -17.87 -1.96 13.81
N LEU A 35 -17.29 -1.06 14.62
CA LEU A 35 -17.27 -1.16 16.08
C LEU A 35 -18.67 -0.95 16.71
N ASP A 36 -19.53 -0.11 16.13
CA ASP A 36 -20.93 0.02 16.54
C ASP A 36 -21.67 -1.29 16.40
N ARG A 37 -21.34 -2.09 15.37
CA ARG A 37 -21.99 -3.39 15.10
C ARG A 37 -21.32 -4.54 15.86
N PHE A 38 -20.01 -4.50 16.02
CA PHE A 38 -19.18 -5.53 16.64
C PHE A 38 -18.27 -4.89 17.72
N PRO A 39 -18.84 -4.47 18.87
CA PRO A 39 -18.11 -3.70 19.90
C PRO A 39 -16.98 -4.47 20.59
N ASP A 40 -17.00 -5.79 20.49
CA ASP A 40 -15.96 -6.65 21.07
C ASP A 40 -14.86 -7.02 20.05
N ALA A 41 -14.90 -6.49 18.83
CA ALA A 41 -13.87 -6.74 17.83
C ALA A 41 -12.55 -6.09 18.23
N GLU A 42 -11.45 -6.85 18.17
CA GLU A 42 -10.11 -6.30 18.36
C GLU A 42 -9.69 -5.51 17.11
N VAL A 43 -9.15 -4.32 17.31
CA VAL A 43 -8.63 -3.46 16.23
C VAL A 43 -7.13 -3.40 16.36
N LEU A 44 -6.43 -3.96 15.39
CA LEU A 44 -4.98 -4.07 15.39
C LEU A 44 -4.35 -3.27 14.26
N ILE A 45 -3.28 -2.54 14.58
CA ILE A 45 -2.50 -1.73 13.64
C ILE A 45 -1.03 -1.73 14.08
N HIS A 46 -0.12 -1.34 13.17
CA HIS A 46 1.29 -1.17 13.54
C HIS A 46 1.46 -0.16 14.69
N PRO A 47 2.36 -0.39 15.67
CA PRO A 47 2.57 0.53 16.82
C PRO A 47 2.79 1.99 16.43
N ASP A 48 3.55 2.26 15.36
CA ASP A 48 3.82 3.63 14.87
C ASP A 48 2.57 4.36 14.32
N GLU A 49 1.48 3.63 14.05
CA GLU A 49 0.21 4.16 13.54
C GLU A 49 -0.87 4.28 14.62
N ARG A 50 -0.67 3.63 15.78
CA ARG A 50 -1.68 3.42 16.81
C ARG A 50 -2.31 4.70 17.32
N GLU A 51 -1.49 5.70 17.64
CA GLU A 51 -1.95 6.98 18.20
C GLU A 51 -2.65 7.88 17.16
N LEU A 52 -2.64 7.45 15.87
CA LEU A 52 -3.23 8.19 14.75
C LEU A 52 -4.65 7.71 14.41
N VAL A 53 -5.13 6.63 15.05
CA VAL A 53 -6.43 6.03 14.78
C VAL A 53 -7.20 5.80 16.09
N ASP A 54 -8.38 6.38 16.20
CA ASP A 54 -9.27 6.14 17.34
C ASP A 54 -9.85 4.71 17.29
N GLY A 55 -10.00 4.09 18.45
CA GLY A 55 -10.62 2.77 18.59
C GLY A 55 -9.67 1.58 18.41
N VAL A 56 -8.38 1.82 18.24
CA VAL A 56 -7.36 0.77 18.22
C VAL A 56 -7.24 0.12 19.61
N THR A 57 -7.28 -1.21 19.66
CA THR A 57 -7.22 -1.98 20.91
C THR A 57 -5.87 -2.67 21.15
N GLY A 58 -5.12 -2.93 20.07
CA GLY A 58 -3.84 -3.64 20.20
C GLY A 58 -2.87 -3.33 19.05
N ASP A 59 -1.66 -3.83 19.20
CA ASP A 59 -0.60 -3.69 18.22
C ASP A 59 -0.55 -4.92 17.31
N LEU A 60 -0.19 -4.71 16.04
CA LEU A 60 0.14 -5.74 15.06
C LEU A 60 1.59 -5.51 14.63
N GLU A 61 2.48 -6.35 15.15
CA GLU A 61 3.91 -6.21 14.90
C GLU A 61 4.32 -6.87 13.58
N PRO A 62 5.37 -6.36 12.94
CA PRO A 62 5.95 -7.04 11.79
C PRO A 62 6.37 -8.48 12.11
N GLY A 63 5.87 -9.43 11.33
CA GLY A 63 6.14 -10.86 11.52
C GLY A 63 5.12 -11.59 12.38
N ASP A 64 4.15 -10.89 12.96
CA ASP A 64 3.04 -11.53 13.67
C ASP A 64 2.26 -12.47 12.76
N GLU A 65 1.92 -13.62 13.30
CA GLU A 65 1.06 -14.61 12.67
C GLU A 65 -0.17 -14.83 13.56
N LEU A 66 -1.34 -14.58 12.98
CA LEU A 66 -2.63 -14.71 13.64
C LEU A 66 -3.43 -15.84 12.98
N GLU A 67 -4.23 -16.54 13.77
CA GLU A 67 -5.26 -17.45 13.28
C GLU A 67 -6.63 -16.91 13.71
N ILE A 68 -7.42 -16.43 12.75
CA ILE A 68 -8.70 -15.76 12.99
C ILE A 68 -9.80 -16.55 12.29
N GLY A 69 -10.62 -17.28 13.04
CA GLY A 69 -11.72 -18.06 12.47
C GLY A 69 -11.28 -19.16 11.49
N GLY A 70 -10.05 -19.68 11.64
CA GLY A 70 -9.47 -20.66 10.73
C GLY A 70 -8.76 -20.06 9.52
N ILE A 71 -8.59 -18.74 9.48
CA ILE A 71 -7.85 -18.00 8.45
C ILE A 71 -6.50 -17.59 9.03
N GLY A 72 -5.41 -18.00 8.38
CA GLY A 72 -4.05 -17.58 8.74
C GLY A 72 -3.73 -16.18 8.19
N VAL A 73 -3.26 -15.27 9.05
CA VAL A 73 -2.84 -13.93 8.64
C VAL A 73 -1.43 -13.65 9.14
N ARG A 74 -0.54 -13.21 8.26
CA ARG A 74 0.82 -12.79 8.61
C ARG A 74 1.05 -11.33 8.22
N ALA A 75 1.55 -10.53 9.18
CA ALA A 75 1.87 -9.13 8.97
C ALA A 75 3.29 -8.95 8.40
N LEU A 76 3.40 -8.22 7.28
CA LEU A 76 4.67 -7.82 6.68
C LEU A 76 4.84 -6.31 6.83
N HIS A 77 6.00 -5.85 7.30
CA HIS A 77 6.31 -4.41 7.31
C HIS A 77 6.66 -3.93 5.92
N THR A 78 5.92 -2.97 5.40
CA THR A 78 6.09 -2.42 4.05
C THR A 78 6.11 -0.89 4.07
N PRO A 79 7.06 -0.25 4.80
CA PRO A 79 7.13 1.19 4.94
C PRO A 79 7.40 1.88 3.60
N GLY A 80 7.09 3.16 3.53
CA GLY A 80 7.20 4.00 2.34
C GLY A 80 6.06 4.99 2.31
N HIS A 81 4.86 4.50 2.00
CA HIS A 81 3.63 5.30 2.00
C HIS A 81 3.29 5.84 3.39
N THR A 82 3.38 5.00 4.42
CA THR A 82 3.48 5.41 5.82
C THR A 82 4.59 4.64 6.52
N ARG A 83 5.00 5.10 7.70
CA ARG A 83 6.08 4.48 8.51
C ARG A 83 5.67 3.10 9.02
N GLY A 84 4.47 2.98 9.54
CA GLY A 84 3.93 1.75 10.10
C GLY A 84 3.12 0.93 9.10
N MET A 85 3.30 1.14 7.80
CA MET A 85 2.57 0.41 6.77
C MET A 85 2.73 -1.09 6.90
N LEU A 86 1.61 -1.81 6.99
CA LEU A 86 1.57 -3.26 6.97
C LEU A 86 0.92 -3.77 5.70
N SER A 87 1.49 -4.84 5.16
CA SER A 87 0.83 -5.70 4.18
C SER A 87 0.47 -7.02 4.85
N LEU A 88 -0.74 -7.52 4.60
CA LEU A 88 -1.32 -8.66 5.30
C LEU A 88 -1.43 -9.85 4.35
N VAL A 89 -0.60 -10.87 4.57
CA VAL A 89 -0.68 -12.13 3.81
C VAL A 89 -1.75 -13.01 4.45
N VAL A 90 -2.73 -13.44 3.65
CA VAL A 90 -3.86 -14.27 4.08
C VAL A 90 -3.75 -15.65 3.44
N ASP A 91 -3.76 -16.70 4.27
CA ASP A 91 -3.66 -18.12 3.89
C ASP A 91 -2.50 -18.44 2.93
N GLY A 92 -1.48 -17.56 2.87
CA GLY A 92 -0.33 -17.70 1.98
C GLY A 92 -0.62 -17.50 0.49
N THR A 93 -1.86 -17.18 0.11
CA THR A 93 -2.31 -17.05 -1.29
C THR A 93 -2.63 -15.63 -1.70
N ASP A 94 -3.05 -14.79 -0.77
CA ASP A 94 -3.45 -13.41 -1.00
C ASP A 94 -2.61 -12.47 -0.13
N VAL A 95 -2.31 -11.27 -0.64
CA VAL A 95 -1.68 -10.21 0.14
C VAL A 95 -2.43 -8.89 -0.03
N PHE A 96 -2.89 -8.31 1.08
CA PHE A 96 -3.49 -6.98 1.12
C PHE A 96 -2.38 -5.96 1.31
N THR A 97 -2.07 -5.19 0.27
CA THR A 97 -0.90 -4.30 0.25
C THR A 97 -1.19 -2.88 0.71
N GLY A 98 -2.46 -2.57 1.04
CA GLY A 98 -2.86 -1.19 1.28
C GLY A 98 -2.34 -0.29 0.16
N ASP A 99 -1.62 0.77 0.52
CA ASP A 99 -1.13 1.77 -0.42
C ASP A 99 0.37 1.65 -0.76
N THR A 100 0.92 0.43 -0.64
CA THR A 100 2.31 0.17 -1.02
C THR A 100 2.45 -0.14 -2.51
N LEU A 101 1.67 -1.10 -3.03
CA LEU A 101 1.72 -1.57 -4.42
C LEU A 101 0.31 -1.68 -4.98
N PHE A 102 0.09 -1.09 -6.14
CA PHE A 102 -1.15 -1.14 -6.90
C PHE A 102 -0.95 -1.90 -8.21
N LYS A 103 -2.05 -2.28 -8.85
CA LYS A 103 -1.99 -2.84 -10.21
C LYS A 103 -1.39 -1.83 -11.18
N ASN A 104 -0.21 -2.16 -11.71
CA ASN A 104 0.58 -1.34 -12.65
C ASN A 104 1.04 0.02 -12.08
N SER A 105 0.94 0.25 -10.77
CA SER A 105 1.39 1.48 -10.13
C SER A 105 1.99 1.20 -8.76
N VAL A 106 2.47 2.25 -8.07
CA VAL A 106 3.09 2.15 -6.75
C VAL A 106 2.53 3.21 -5.81
N GLY A 107 2.68 3.04 -4.52
CA GLY A 107 2.33 4.02 -3.51
C GLY A 107 3.11 5.34 -3.67
N GLY A 108 2.56 6.41 -3.12
CA GLY A 108 3.28 7.69 -3.00
C GLY A 108 4.03 7.78 -1.68
N VAL A 109 5.07 8.61 -1.64
CA VAL A 109 5.89 8.85 -0.44
C VAL A 109 5.83 10.31 0.00
N ARG A 110 4.64 10.92 -0.10
CA ARG A 110 4.40 12.33 0.28
C ARG A 110 3.16 12.55 1.14
N ALA A 111 2.39 11.51 1.38
CA ALA A 111 1.25 11.57 2.27
C ALA A 111 1.70 11.71 3.75
N PRO A 112 0.85 12.16 4.67
CA PRO A 112 1.20 12.24 6.09
C PRO A 112 1.73 10.90 6.62
N GLY A 113 2.82 10.95 7.39
CA GLY A 113 3.45 9.74 7.97
C GLY A 113 4.36 8.96 7.02
N HIS A 114 4.56 9.43 5.77
CA HIS A 114 5.46 8.76 4.82
C HIS A 114 6.90 8.63 5.33
N THR A 115 7.65 7.71 4.73
CA THR A 115 9.10 7.60 4.93
C THR A 115 9.83 8.01 3.65
N THR A 116 10.56 7.11 3.01
CA THR A 116 11.40 7.43 1.85
C THR A 116 11.02 6.63 0.61
N TYR A 117 11.43 7.13 -0.56
CA TYR A 117 11.39 6.36 -1.81
C TYR A 117 12.14 5.02 -1.69
N ALA A 118 13.30 5.03 -1.03
CA ALA A 118 14.11 3.83 -0.86
C ALA A 118 13.37 2.76 -0.04
N ASP A 119 12.65 3.17 1.00
CA ASP A 119 11.83 2.26 1.80
C ASP A 119 10.68 1.68 0.97
N LEU A 120 9.95 2.53 0.21
CA LEU A 120 8.88 2.08 -0.67
C LEU A 120 9.39 1.05 -1.70
N ARG A 121 10.51 1.37 -2.37
CA ARG A 121 11.12 0.47 -3.34
C ARG A 121 11.54 -0.85 -2.69
N HIS A 122 12.16 -0.83 -1.52
CA HIS A 122 12.52 -2.03 -0.75
C HIS A 122 11.27 -2.85 -0.40
N SER A 123 10.22 -2.20 0.12
CA SER A 123 8.95 -2.86 0.47
C SER A 123 8.32 -3.57 -0.72
N ILE A 124 8.36 -2.95 -1.90
CA ILE A 124 7.82 -3.55 -3.12
C ILE A 124 8.73 -4.68 -3.63
N MET A 125 10.02 -4.38 -3.86
CA MET A 125 10.92 -5.30 -4.57
C MET A 125 11.38 -6.49 -3.72
N ASP A 126 11.69 -6.23 -2.44
CA ASP A 126 12.37 -7.20 -1.60
C ASP A 126 11.42 -7.90 -0.60
N VAL A 127 10.20 -7.32 -0.39
CA VAL A 127 9.19 -7.90 0.50
C VAL A 127 8.00 -8.45 -0.30
N LEU A 128 7.28 -7.59 -1.04
CA LEU A 128 6.04 -8.01 -1.71
C LEU A 128 6.30 -8.88 -2.94
N LEU A 129 7.21 -8.45 -3.83
CA LEU A 129 7.52 -9.20 -5.05
C LEU A 129 8.48 -10.38 -4.84
N ALA A 130 8.91 -10.62 -3.60
CA ALA A 130 9.57 -11.86 -3.18
C ALA A 130 8.58 -12.97 -2.78
N LEU A 131 7.28 -12.68 -2.69
CA LEU A 131 6.22 -13.68 -2.48
C LEU A 131 6.09 -14.57 -3.72
N PRO A 132 5.46 -15.76 -3.59
CA PRO A 132 5.23 -16.66 -4.73
C PRO A 132 4.57 -15.93 -5.90
N PRO A 133 4.96 -16.21 -7.16
CA PRO A 133 4.45 -15.51 -8.35
C PRO A 133 2.92 -15.53 -8.50
N GLU A 134 2.29 -16.60 -8.02
CA GLU A 134 0.84 -16.80 -8.03
C GLU A 134 0.09 -16.06 -6.92
N THR A 135 0.80 -15.44 -5.96
CA THR A 135 0.15 -14.69 -4.88
C THR A 135 -0.70 -13.55 -5.45
N THR A 136 -1.97 -13.54 -5.09
CA THR A 136 -2.90 -12.47 -5.45
C THR A 136 -2.61 -11.23 -4.61
N ILE A 137 -2.32 -10.11 -5.26
CA ILE A 137 -2.17 -8.80 -4.63
C ILE A 137 -3.55 -8.12 -4.62
N ARG A 138 -3.98 -7.70 -3.43
CA ARG A 138 -5.22 -6.94 -3.19
C ARG A 138 -4.87 -5.56 -2.66
N PRO A 139 -4.73 -4.58 -3.54
CA PRO A 139 -4.36 -3.22 -3.14
C PRO A 139 -5.50 -2.48 -2.45
N GLY A 140 -5.16 -1.37 -1.76
CA GLY A 140 -6.16 -0.48 -1.18
C GLY A 140 -7.04 0.19 -2.22
N HIS A 141 -6.47 0.46 -3.37
CA HIS A 141 -7.13 1.01 -4.56
C HIS A 141 -6.83 0.12 -5.78
N THR A 142 -7.64 0.16 -6.83
CA THR A 142 -7.59 -0.66 -8.05
C THR A 142 -8.08 -2.11 -7.91
N ASP A 143 -8.14 -2.78 -9.05
CA ASP A 143 -8.45 -4.21 -9.13
C ASP A 143 -7.30 -5.05 -8.58
N PRO A 144 -7.57 -6.29 -8.15
CA PRO A 144 -6.52 -7.25 -7.82
C PRO A 144 -5.59 -7.53 -9.02
N THR A 145 -4.35 -7.91 -8.69
CA THR A 145 -3.30 -8.33 -9.62
C THR A 145 -2.55 -9.53 -9.04
N THR A 146 -1.43 -9.95 -9.62
CA THR A 146 -0.56 -10.99 -9.07
C THR A 146 0.87 -10.50 -8.98
N VAL A 147 1.69 -11.17 -8.16
CA VAL A 147 3.13 -10.91 -8.10
C VAL A 147 3.75 -11.07 -9.49
N ALA A 148 3.36 -12.12 -10.24
CA ALA A 148 3.86 -12.35 -11.60
C ALA A 148 3.51 -11.21 -12.56
N ASP A 149 2.25 -10.73 -12.53
CA ASP A 149 1.79 -9.65 -13.41
C ASP A 149 2.53 -8.34 -13.12
N GLU A 150 2.74 -8.00 -11.83
CA GLU A 150 3.48 -6.79 -11.46
C GLU A 150 4.97 -6.90 -11.79
N LEU A 151 5.58 -8.06 -11.65
CA LEU A 151 6.96 -8.29 -12.09
C LEU A 151 7.15 -8.12 -13.60
N GLU A 152 6.14 -8.43 -14.40
CA GLU A 152 6.19 -8.33 -15.86
C GLU A 152 5.71 -6.98 -16.38
N GLY A 153 4.59 -6.46 -15.85
CA GLY A 153 3.84 -5.35 -16.44
C GLY A 153 4.02 -3.99 -15.78
N ASN A 154 4.35 -3.94 -14.47
CA ASN A 154 4.46 -2.67 -13.76
C ASN A 154 5.68 -1.86 -14.22
N ALA A 155 5.45 -0.67 -14.77
CA ALA A 155 6.51 0.16 -15.36
C ALA A 155 7.60 0.54 -14.34
N PHE A 156 7.24 0.83 -13.09
CA PHE A 156 8.20 1.14 -12.03
C PHE A 156 9.08 -0.06 -11.71
N VAL A 157 8.47 -1.23 -11.55
CA VAL A 157 9.16 -2.50 -11.26
C VAL A 157 10.11 -2.86 -12.39
N ARG A 158 9.69 -2.69 -13.66
CA ARG A 158 10.53 -3.00 -14.83
C ARG A 158 11.79 -2.14 -14.87
N VAL A 159 11.67 -0.83 -14.60
CA VAL A 159 12.84 0.06 -14.51
C VAL A 159 13.72 -0.32 -13.33
N TRP A 160 13.16 -0.61 -12.15
CA TRP A 160 13.93 -1.07 -10.98
C TRP A 160 14.70 -2.37 -11.21
N ARG A 161 14.16 -3.24 -12.07
CA ARG A 161 14.81 -4.49 -12.49
C ARG A 161 15.83 -4.31 -13.64
N GLY A 162 15.94 -3.11 -14.20
CA GLY A 162 16.80 -2.82 -15.36
C GLY A 162 16.31 -3.48 -16.65
N LEU A 163 15.01 -3.78 -16.75
CA LEU A 163 14.37 -4.29 -17.97
C LEU A 163 14.02 -3.16 -18.94
N ASP A 164 13.74 -1.99 -18.40
CA ASP A 164 13.51 -0.76 -19.16
C ASP A 164 14.50 0.31 -18.67
N ASP A 165 14.90 1.21 -19.54
CA ASP A 165 15.85 2.28 -19.24
C ASP A 165 15.20 3.37 -18.37
N GLU A 166 15.98 3.99 -17.48
CA GLU A 166 15.60 5.23 -16.80
C GLU A 166 15.46 6.37 -17.82
N GLY A 167 14.43 7.18 -17.70
CA GLY A 167 14.33 8.45 -18.41
C GLY A 167 15.36 9.45 -17.91
N ALA A 168 15.63 10.48 -18.73
CA ALA A 168 16.57 11.56 -18.42
C ALA A 168 16.04 12.93 -18.86
N GLU A 169 14.74 13.09 -18.99
CA GLU A 169 14.11 14.34 -19.44
C GLU A 169 14.12 15.39 -18.33
N PRO A 170 14.70 16.59 -18.55
CA PRO A 170 14.56 17.67 -17.60
C PRO A 170 13.09 18.07 -17.43
N CYS A 171 12.68 18.30 -16.19
CA CYS A 171 11.31 18.71 -15.88
C CYS A 171 11.28 19.67 -14.68
N THR A 172 10.11 20.21 -14.41
CA THR A 172 9.77 20.84 -13.13
C THR A 172 8.77 19.96 -12.43
N ALA A 173 9.10 19.50 -11.23
CA ALA A 173 8.23 18.67 -10.40
C ALA A 173 7.93 19.41 -9.09
N MET A 174 6.66 19.51 -8.68
CA MET A 174 6.26 20.24 -7.46
C MET A 174 6.77 21.70 -7.40
N GLY A 175 7.04 22.32 -8.57
CA GLY A 175 7.59 23.67 -8.67
C GLY A 175 9.13 23.76 -8.65
N GLU A 176 9.84 22.65 -8.49
CA GLU A 176 11.30 22.59 -8.40
C GLU A 176 11.91 21.85 -9.61
N PRO A 177 13.15 22.20 -10.03
CA PRO A 177 13.84 21.47 -11.08
C PRO A 177 14.05 20.00 -10.70
N ALA A 178 13.83 19.10 -11.65
CA ALA A 178 14.05 17.67 -11.48
C ALA A 178 14.37 16.99 -12.83
N THR A 179 14.73 15.72 -12.78
CA THR A 179 14.81 14.82 -13.93
C THR A 179 13.66 13.83 -13.86
N LEU A 180 12.85 13.74 -14.91
CA LEU A 180 11.80 12.74 -15.02
C LEU A 180 12.43 11.39 -15.39
N ILE A 181 12.34 10.44 -14.48
CA ILE A 181 12.82 9.07 -14.66
C ILE A 181 11.73 8.21 -15.30
N LEU A 182 10.49 8.31 -14.80
CA LEU A 182 9.35 7.56 -15.32
C LEU A 182 8.06 8.35 -15.09
N LEU A 183 7.15 8.29 -16.05
CA LEU A 183 5.75 8.66 -15.89
C LEU A 183 4.91 7.41 -16.13
N GLY A 184 4.41 6.81 -15.06
CA GLY A 184 3.54 5.64 -15.10
C GLY A 184 2.08 6.00 -14.87
N ASP A 185 1.19 5.07 -15.14
CA ASP A 185 -0.23 5.21 -14.80
C ASP A 185 -0.42 5.21 -13.29
N ASP A 186 -1.50 5.86 -12.82
CA ASP A 186 -1.89 5.84 -11.41
C ASP A 186 -3.29 5.27 -11.24
N TYR A 187 -3.62 4.89 -10.01
CA TYR A 187 -4.88 4.22 -9.65
C TYR A 187 -6.13 5.05 -9.91
N ASP A 188 -6.01 6.38 -9.94
CA ASP A 188 -7.11 7.33 -10.15
C ASP A 188 -7.37 7.65 -11.63
N GLY A 189 -6.67 7.00 -12.55
CA GLY A 189 -6.70 7.26 -13.99
C GLY A 189 -5.81 8.42 -14.43
N GLY A 190 -5.06 9.01 -13.49
CA GLY A 190 -4.00 9.98 -13.77
C GLY A 190 -2.64 9.30 -13.98
N HIS A 191 -1.58 10.00 -13.58
CA HIS A 191 -0.21 9.50 -13.67
C HIS A 191 0.54 9.72 -12.36
N LYS A 192 1.48 8.83 -12.10
CA LYS A 192 2.46 8.94 -11.04
C LYS A 192 3.84 9.06 -11.66
N ALA A 193 4.66 9.99 -11.16
CA ALA A 193 5.97 10.25 -11.71
C ALA A 193 7.06 9.85 -10.70
N TRP A 194 8.03 9.07 -11.15
CA TRP A 194 9.30 8.94 -10.49
C TRP A 194 10.23 10.04 -11.01
N VAL A 195 10.69 10.88 -10.10
CA VAL A 195 11.59 11.97 -10.40
C VAL A 195 12.88 11.85 -9.60
N ARG A 196 13.97 12.39 -10.15
CA ARG A 196 15.25 12.54 -9.45
C ARG A 196 15.56 14.01 -9.27
N TRP A 197 15.76 14.40 -8.01
CA TRP A 197 16.11 15.76 -7.65
C TRP A 197 17.58 16.10 -7.98
N PRO A 198 17.98 17.40 -8.03
CA PRO A 198 19.36 17.78 -8.35
C PRO A 198 20.41 17.25 -7.37
N ASP A 199 20.06 16.92 -6.15
CA ASP A 199 20.92 16.31 -5.14
C ASP A 199 21.10 14.78 -5.31
N GLY A 200 20.39 14.21 -6.29
CA GLY A 200 20.39 12.78 -6.61
C GLY A 200 19.34 11.95 -5.86
N ALA A 201 18.53 12.56 -5.00
CA ALA A 201 17.46 11.85 -4.31
C ALA A 201 16.30 11.51 -5.28
N ASP A 202 15.79 10.30 -5.19
CA ASP A 202 14.61 9.84 -5.94
C ASP A 202 13.33 10.07 -5.15
N ASP A 203 12.22 10.27 -5.87
CA ASP A 203 10.92 10.54 -5.26
C ASP A 203 9.77 10.09 -6.17
N ILE A 204 8.62 9.81 -5.56
CA ILE A 204 7.35 9.53 -6.27
C ILE A 204 6.40 10.69 -6.03
N VAL A 205 6.06 11.40 -7.10
CA VAL A 205 5.18 12.57 -7.06
C VAL A 205 3.95 12.38 -7.94
N PRO A 206 2.82 13.09 -7.70
CA PRO A 206 1.70 13.07 -8.63
C PRO A 206 2.13 13.56 -10.02
N GLY A 207 1.77 12.84 -11.07
CA GLY A 207 2.11 13.22 -12.45
C GLY A 207 1.54 14.58 -12.86
N SER A 208 0.41 14.99 -12.27
CA SER A 208 -0.19 16.31 -12.46
C SER A 208 0.68 17.47 -11.94
N GLN A 209 1.67 17.19 -11.10
CA GLN A 209 2.63 18.15 -10.56
C GLN A 209 3.93 18.20 -11.36
N VAL A 210 4.01 17.47 -12.47
CA VAL A 210 5.18 17.44 -13.35
C VAL A 210 4.90 18.23 -14.63
N GLN A 211 5.77 19.20 -14.92
CA GLN A 211 5.77 19.96 -16.16
C GLN A 211 7.02 19.60 -16.97
N ARG A 212 6.81 19.04 -18.13
CA ARG A 212 7.87 18.75 -19.10
C ARG A 212 8.27 20.03 -19.82
N GLY A 213 9.53 20.17 -20.13
CA GLY A 213 10.07 21.32 -20.85
C GLY A 213 9.67 21.37 -22.32
#